data_31b381500db4a69542a49151454e3b3c
#
_entry.id   31b381500db4a69542a49151454e3b3c
#
_cell.length_a   1.000
_cell.length_b   1.000
_cell.length_c   1.000
_cell.angle_alpha   90.00
_cell.angle_beta   90.00
_cell.angle_gamma   90.00
#
_symmetry.space_group_name_H-M   'P 1'
#
loop_
_entity.id
_entity.type
_entity.pdbx_description
1 polymer ?
#
loop_
_entity_poly.entity_id
_entity_poly.type
_entity_poly.pdbx_seq_one_letter_code
_entity_poly.pdbx_strand_id
1 'polypeptide(L)'
;MYVINELIYIICIVYERKCLINNKTMHLIVITEPQFVTNEATIIAQLLHWGVGLVHLRKPESSADELAKLIEAIPTAYHNRLVLHDHFDLATHFALHGLHLNRRNYVLPPNYKGAVSKSCHTFSEVETYKQHCNYVFLSPIFNSISKQGYASAFTPKALFEAKQKGIINEKVVALGGITAANINKIKSYGFGGVALLGDVWRRTADPFFEQYIKRCVKL
;
A
#
# COMPACT_ATOMS: atom_id res chain seq x y z
N MET A 1 -8.21 -26.73 7.46
CA MET A 1 -8.82 -26.97 6.14
C MET A 1 -9.15 -25.67 5.38
N TYR A 2 -9.49 -24.55 6.04
CA TYR A 2 -9.76 -23.25 5.40
C TYR A 2 -8.51 -22.54 4.83
N VAL A 3 -7.35 -22.68 5.45
CA VAL A 3 -6.10 -22.01 5.03
C VAL A 3 -5.55 -22.58 3.71
N ILE A 4 -5.79 -23.86 3.44
CA ILE A 4 -5.29 -24.55 2.23
C ILE A 4 -6.06 -24.09 0.99
N ASN A 5 -7.36 -23.81 1.11
CA ASN A 5 -8.17 -23.31 -0.02
C ASN A 5 -7.83 -21.86 -0.39
N GLU A 6 -7.48 -21.00 0.56
CA GLU A 6 -6.99 -19.63 0.26
C GLU A 6 -5.66 -19.66 -0.52
N LEU A 7 -4.75 -20.55 -0.14
CA LEU A 7 -3.45 -20.67 -0.84
C LEU A 7 -3.62 -21.16 -2.28
N ILE A 8 -4.46 -22.17 -2.50
CA ILE A 8 -4.67 -22.77 -3.84
C ILE A 8 -5.30 -21.76 -4.80
N TYR A 9 -6.24 -20.93 -4.33
CA TYR A 9 -6.90 -19.93 -5.17
C TYR A 9 -5.95 -18.78 -5.59
N ILE A 10 -5.01 -18.42 -4.71
CA ILE A 10 -3.97 -17.43 -5.01
C ILE A 10 -2.89 -18.00 -5.94
N ILE A 11 -2.55 -19.29 -5.81
CA ILE A 11 -1.50 -19.97 -6.58
C ILE A 11 -1.83 -20.08 -8.07
N CYS A 12 -3.10 -20.31 -8.45
CA CYS A 12 -3.47 -20.50 -9.85
C CYS A 12 -3.40 -19.23 -10.72
N ILE A 13 -3.33 -18.03 -10.14
CA ILE A 13 -3.46 -16.77 -10.88
C ILE A 13 -2.12 -16.10 -11.18
N VAL A 14 -1.03 -16.46 -10.50
CA VAL A 14 0.23 -15.66 -10.46
C VAL A 14 1.34 -16.18 -11.37
N TYR A 15 1.15 -17.26 -12.13
CA TYR A 15 2.28 -17.95 -12.80
C TYR A 15 2.95 -17.19 -13.97
N GLU A 16 2.43 -16.04 -14.42
CA GLU A 16 3.05 -15.26 -15.51
C GLU A 16 3.03 -13.74 -15.32
N ARG A 17 3.71 -13.19 -14.32
CA ARG A 17 3.94 -11.75 -14.30
C ARG A 17 5.33 -11.36 -13.84
N LYS A 18 6.17 -10.97 -14.79
CA LYS A 18 7.40 -10.20 -14.54
C LYS A 18 7.03 -8.89 -13.87
N CYS A 19 7.49 -8.74 -12.64
CA CYS A 19 7.37 -7.52 -11.85
C CYS A 19 8.11 -6.36 -12.53
N LEU A 20 7.37 -5.33 -12.96
CA LEU A 20 7.93 -4.05 -13.40
C LEU A 20 8.28 -3.17 -12.19
N ILE A 21 8.98 -3.72 -11.21
CA ILE A 21 9.59 -2.92 -10.15
C ILE A 21 11.06 -2.76 -10.53
N ASN A 22 11.40 -1.61 -11.06
CA ASN A 22 12.76 -1.26 -11.45
C ASN A 22 13.62 -1.08 -10.18
N ASN A 23 14.67 -1.83 -10.05
CA ASN A 23 15.44 -2.26 -8.86
C ASN A 23 16.27 -1.18 -8.14
N LYS A 24 15.95 0.13 -8.19
CA LYS A 24 16.85 1.15 -7.58
C LYS A 24 16.21 2.25 -6.72
N THR A 25 14.89 2.43 -6.71
CA THR A 25 14.26 3.46 -5.90
C THR A 25 13.18 2.88 -5.00
N MET A 26 13.21 3.25 -3.72
CA MET A 26 12.17 2.86 -2.76
C MET A 26 10.84 3.52 -3.15
N HIS A 27 9.77 2.71 -3.23
CA HIS A 27 8.46 3.20 -3.65
C HIS A 27 7.74 3.92 -2.50
N LEU A 28 7.27 5.15 -2.79
CA LEU A 28 6.37 5.86 -1.89
C LEU A 28 4.93 5.54 -2.26
N ILE A 29 4.19 5.00 -1.31
CA ILE A 29 2.75 4.72 -1.39
C ILE A 29 2.01 5.64 -0.41
N VAL A 30 0.86 6.15 -0.82
CA VAL A 30 -0.05 6.87 0.09
C VAL A 30 -1.34 6.07 0.21
N ILE A 31 -1.83 5.88 1.44
CA ILE A 31 -3.14 5.27 1.72
C ILE A 31 -4.11 6.38 2.09
N THR A 32 -5.33 6.37 1.54
CA THR A 32 -6.35 7.36 1.87
C THR A 32 -6.87 7.19 3.31
N GLU A 33 -7.39 8.28 3.88
CA GLU A 33 -8.17 8.20 5.13
C GLU A 33 -9.40 7.31 4.92
N PRO A 34 -9.90 6.64 5.99
CA PRO A 34 -11.09 5.79 5.90
C PRO A 34 -12.33 6.55 5.46
N GLN A 35 -12.46 7.81 5.90
CA GLN A 35 -13.54 8.71 5.53
C GLN A 35 -13.14 9.55 4.31
N PHE A 36 -14.13 10.00 3.54
CA PHE A 36 -13.88 10.96 2.47
C PHE A 36 -13.45 12.31 3.05
N VAL A 37 -12.48 12.95 2.42
CA VAL A 37 -12.03 14.29 2.81
C VAL A 37 -12.35 15.31 1.70
N THR A 38 -12.50 16.57 2.08
CA THR A 38 -12.76 17.66 1.11
C THR A 38 -11.63 17.73 0.07
N ASN A 39 -11.99 17.84 -1.20
CA ASN A 39 -11.06 17.89 -2.34
C ASN A 39 -10.15 16.65 -2.49
N GLU A 40 -10.57 15.48 -2.00
CA GLU A 40 -9.74 14.28 -1.97
C GLU A 40 -9.22 13.88 -3.36
N ALA A 41 -10.06 13.91 -4.39
CA ALA A 41 -9.66 13.59 -5.76
C ALA A 41 -8.53 14.52 -6.27
N THR A 42 -8.64 15.82 -5.98
CA THR A 42 -7.61 16.81 -6.32
C THR A 42 -6.31 16.53 -5.58
N ILE A 43 -6.38 16.24 -4.27
CA ILE A 43 -5.20 15.91 -3.46
C ILE A 43 -4.53 14.63 -3.99
N ILE A 44 -5.30 13.60 -4.32
CA ILE A 44 -4.78 12.35 -4.91
C ILE A 44 -4.04 12.64 -6.24
N ALA A 45 -4.66 13.43 -7.11
CA ALA A 45 -4.04 13.81 -8.38
C ALA A 45 -2.72 14.59 -8.18
N GLN A 46 -2.68 15.50 -7.22
CA GLN A 46 -1.45 16.23 -6.85
C GLN A 46 -0.37 15.32 -6.29
N LEU A 47 -0.70 14.39 -5.38
CA LEU A 47 0.24 13.40 -4.83
C LEU A 47 0.90 12.59 -5.96
N LEU A 48 0.09 12.11 -6.91
CA LEU A 48 0.56 11.34 -8.06
C LEU A 48 1.40 12.18 -9.02
N HIS A 49 1.03 13.45 -9.23
CA HIS A 49 1.81 14.42 -10.00
C HIS A 49 3.18 14.71 -9.36
N TRP A 50 3.27 14.80 -8.05
CA TRP A 50 4.50 15.05 -7.31
C TRP A 50 5.41 13.84 -7.15
N GLY A 51 5.01 12.67 -7.68
CA GLY A 51 5.87 11.49 -7.76
C GLY A 51 5.56 10.38 -6.76
N VAL A 52 4.43 10.44 -6.01
CA VAL A 52 3.95 9.29 -5.24
C VAL A 52 3.72 8.13 -6.20
N GLY A 53 4.28 6.96 -5.93
CA GLY A 53 4.21 5.80 -6.83
C GLY A 53 2.79 5.26 -7.01
N LEU A 54 2.12 4.96 -5.92
CA LEU A 54 0.75 4.43 -5.89
C LEU A 54 -0.08 5.15 -4.82
N VAL A 55 -1.39 5.24 -5.06
CA VAL A 55 -2.35 5.63 -4.03
C VAL A 55 -3.32 4.48 -3.80
N HIS A 56 -3.41 4.04 -2.54
CA HIS A 56 -4.32 3.00 -2.09
C HIS A 56 -5.62 3.63 -1.59
N LEU A 57 -6.70 3.39 -2.30
CA LEU A 57 -8.04 3.84 -1.93
C LEU A 57 -8.62 2.89 -0.89
N ARG A 58 -8.64 3.33 0.37
CA ARG A 58 -9.18 2.57 1.50
C ARG A 58 -10.39 3.29 2.07
N LYS A 59 -11.58 2.78 1.75
CA LYS A 59 -12.88 3.35 2.13
C LYS A 59 -13.80 2.25 2.70
N PRO A 60 -13.50 1.74 3.91
CA PRO A 60 -14.15 0.53 4.44
C PRO A 60 -15.65 0.66 4.70
N GLU A 61 -16.14 1.89 4.84
CA GLU A 61 -17.54 2.18 5.17
C GLU A 61 -18.29 2.86 4.02
N SER A 62 -17.64 3.02 2.85
CA SER A 62 -18.29 3.59 1.67
C SER A 62 -19.15 2.57 0.94
N SER A 63 -20.11 3.06 0.19
CA SER A 63 -20.75 2.30 -0.89
C SER A 63 -19.82 2.23 -2.12
N ALA A 64 -20.12 1.29 -3.03
CA ALA A 64 -19.43 1.18 -4.30
C ALA A 64 -19.60 2.46 -5.16
N ASP A 65 -20.80 3.04 -5.15
CA ASP A 65 -21.12 4.27 -5.89
C ASP A 65 -20.32 5.49 -5.39
N GLU A 66 -20.14 5.62 -4.06
CA GLU A 66 -19.33 6.71 -3.50
C GLU A 66 -17.86 6.55 -3.88
N LEU A 67 -17.32 5.33 -3.84
CA LEU A 67 -15.95 5.07 -4.25
C LEU A 67 -15.78 5.26 -5.76
N ALA A 68 -16.75 4.84 -6.58
CA ALA A 68 -16.75 5.07 -8.03
C ALA A 68 -16.69 6.56 -8.35
N LYS A 69 -17.52 7.39 -7.71
CA LYS A 69 -17.50 8.85 -7.87
C LYS A 69 -16.14 9.47 -7.50
N LEU A 70 -15.48 8.98 -6.46
CA LEU A 70 -14.12 9.42 -6.14
C LEU A 70 -13.14 9.08 -7.27
N ILE A 71 -13.20 7.84 -7.82
CA ILE A 71 -12.32 7.40 -8.90
C ILE A 71 -12.58 8.22 -10.17
N GLU A 72 -13.83 8.45 -10.54
CA GLU A 72 -14.24 9.26 -11.69
C GLU A 72 -13.74 10.72 -11.60
N ALA A 73 -13.71 11.28 -10.39
CA ALA A 73 -13.20 12.64 -10.16
C ALA A 73 -11.67 12.75 -10.25
N ILE A 74 -10.94 11.62 -10.23
CA ILE A 74 -9.48 11.58 -10.42
C ILE A 74 -9.19 11.49 -11.93
N PRO A 75 -8.26 12.29 -12.50
CA PRO A 75 -7.92 12.22 -13.92
C PRO A 75 -7.53 10.79 -14.34
N THR A 76 -8.10 10.30 -15.44
CA THR A 76 -7.93 8.92 -15.95
C THR A 76 -6.48 8.53 -16.19
N ALA A 77 -5.61 9.50 -16.51
CA ALA A 77 -4.17 9.31 -16.65
C ALA A 77 -3.50 8.74 -15.38
N TYR A 78 -4.15 8.88 -14.22
CA TYR A 78 -3.64 8.37 -12.93
C TYR A 78 -4.31 7.06 -12.48
N HIS A 79 -5.36 6.57 -13.14
CA HIS A 79 -6.10 5.39 -12.72
C HIS A 79 -5.19 4.14 -12.61
N ASN A 80 -4.22 3.98 -13.50
CA ASN A 80 -3.24 2.89 -13.45
C ASN A 80 -2.24 2.98 -12.28
N ARG A 81 -2.40 3.96 -11.39
CA ARG A 81 -1.63 4.13 -10.15
C ARG A 81 -2.53 4.08 -8.90
N LEU A 82 -3.79 3.68 -9.04
CA LEU A 82 -4.75 3.52 -7.94
C LEU A 82 -4.91 2.03 -7.60
N VAL A 83 -5.00 1.73 -6.30
CA VAL A 83 -5.18 0.37 -5.77
C VAL A 83 -6.39 0.36 -4.84
N LEU A 84 -7.31 -0.59 -5.01
CA LEU A 84 -8.50 -0.72 -4.17
C LEU A 84 -8.27 -1.61 -2.96
N HIS A 85 -8.76 -1.19 -1.80
CA HIS A 85 -8.86 -2.00 -0.58
C HIS A 85 -10.26 -2.58 -0.38
N ASP A 86 -11.26 -1.98 -1.00
CA ASP A 86 -12.68 -2.28 -0.83
C ASP A 86 -13.35 -2.23 -2.21
N HIS A 87 -14.55 -2.83 -2.39
CA HIS A 87 -15.32 -2.81 -3.64
C HIS A 87 -14.54 -3.28 -4.86
N PHE A 88 -13.97 -4.49 -4.78
CA PHE A 88 -13.09 -5.06 -5.82
C PHE A 88 -13.73 -5.21 -7.20
N ASP A 89 -15.05 -5.30 -7.27
CA ASP A 89 -15.85 -5.30 -8.50
C ASP A 89 -15.61 -4.05 -9.36
N LEU A 90 -15.36 -2.90 -8.75
CA LEU A 90 -15.02 -1.67 -9.47
C LEU A 90 -13.75 -1.79 -10.33
N ALA A 91 -12.84 -2.69 -10.00
CA ALA A 91 -11.63 -2.90 -10.80
C ALA A 91 -11.90 -3.45 -12.20
N THR A 92 -13.10 -3.96 -12.46
CA THR A 92 -13.53 -4.39 -13.82
C THR A 92 -13.99 -3.20 -14.67
N HIS A 93 -14.37 -2.09 -14.05
CA HIS A 93 -14.90 -0.90 -14.72
C HIS A 93 -13.84 0.17 -14.95
N PHE A 94 -12.82 0.22 -14.09
CA PHE A 94 -11.73 1.19 -14.15
C PHE A 94 -10.40 0.50 -14.42
N ALA A 95 -9.55 1.09 -15.26
CA ALA A 95 -8.20 0.58 -15.55
C ALA A 95 -7.23 0.88 -14.38
N LEU A 96 -7.50 0.28 -13.22
CA LEU A 96 -6.74 0.50 -11.99
C LEU A 96 -5.45 -0.33 -11.97
N HIS A 97 -4.50 0.07 -11.11
CA HIS A 97 -3.25 -0.66 -10.89
C HIS A 97 -3.52 -2.05 -10.31
N GLY A 98 -4.32 -2.13 -9.26
CA GLY A 98 -4.47 -3.40 -8.56
C GLY A 98 -5.44 -3.40 -7.39
N LEU A 99 -5.42 -4.53 -6.67
CA LEU A 99 -6.22 -4.78 -5.47
C LEU A 99 -5.33 -5.05 -4.26
N HIS A 100 -5.80 -4.63 -3.10
CA HIS A 100 -5.12 -4.88 -1.83
C HIS A 100 -5.94 -5.79 -0.93
N LEU A 101 -5.48 -7.03 -0.76
CA LEU A 101 -6.11 -8.02 0.10
C LEU A 101 -5.92 -7.66 1.58
N ASN A 102 -7.00 -7.73 2.33
CA ASN A 102 -7.04 -7.41 3.75
C ASN A 102 -8.04 -8.34 4.47
N ARG A 103 -8.25 -8.15 5.79
CA ARG A 103 -9.16 -9.02 6.58
C ARG A 103 -10.61 -9.00 6.09
N ARG A 104 -11.09 -7.89 5.53
CA ARG A 104 -12.48 -7.74 5.05
C ARG A 104 -12.62 -8.31 3.64
N ASN A 105 -11.61 -8.09 2.80
CA ASN A 105 -11.61 -8.43 1.38
C ASN A 105 -10.36 -9.27 1.09
N TYR A 106 -10.53 -10.59 1.09
CA TYR A 106 -9.43 -11.56 0.93
C TYR A 106 -9.58 -12.46 -0.29
N VAL A 107 -10.69 -12.32 -1.03
CA VAL A 107 -10.98 -13.08 -2.26
C VAL A 107 -10.88 -12.15 -3.45
N LEU A 108 -10.12 -12.55 -4.46
CA LEU A 108 -10.02 -11.83 -5.73
C LEU A 108 -11.25 -12.10 -6.62
N PRO A 109 -11.67 -11.14 -7.44
CA PRO A 109 -12.66 -11.39 -8.49
C PRO A 109 -12.18 -12.50 -9.43
N PRO A 110 -13.11 -13.30 -9.98
CA PRO A 110 -12.76 -14.34 -10.97
C PRO A 110 -11.94 -13.75 -12.14
N ASN A 111 -10.90 -14.47 -12.56
CA ASN A 111 -10.04 -14.07 -13.67
C ASN A 111 -9.34 -12.69 -13.53
N TYR A 112 -9.22 -12.17 -12.32
CA TYR A 112 -8.54 -10.91 -12.11
C TYR A 112 -7.08 -10.95 -12.59
N LYS A 113 -6.69 -9.95 -13.39
CA LYS A 113 -5.36 -9.88 -14.03
C LYS A 113 -4.48 -8.72 -13.53
N GLY A 114 -5.00 -7.82 -12.68
CA GLY A 114 -4.29 -6.68 -12.12
C GLY A 114 -3.25 -7.05 -11.07
N ALA A 115 -2.49 -6.08 -10.59
CA ALA A 115 -1.55 -6.30 -9.50
C ALA A 115 -2.30 -6.64 -8.19
N VAL A 116 -1.65 -7.47 -7.37
CA VAL A 116 -2.20 -7.89 -6.08
C VAL A 116 -1.19 -7.55 -4.98
N SER A 117 -1.68 -6.95 -3.92
CA SER A 117 -0.92 -6.73 -2.68
C SER A 117 -1.70 -7.21 -1.46
N LYS A 118 -1.02 -7.38 -0.32
CA LYS A 118 -1.66 -7.89 0.91
C LYS A 118 -1.03 -7.27 2.15
N SER A 119 -1.88 -7.01 3.17
CA SER A 119 -1.41 -6.67 4.51
C SER A 119 -0.89 -7.90 5.26
N CYS A 120 0.30 -7.77 5.85
CA CYS A 120 0.93 -8.76 6.73
C CYS A 120 1.29 -8.10 8.07
N HIS A 121 1.18 -8.88 9.15
CA HIS A 121 1.43 -8.41 10.52
C HIS A 121 2.53 -9.22 11.22
N THR A 122 3.04 -10.27 10.57
CA THR A 122 4.13 -11.12 11.05
C THR A 122 5.11 -11.42 9.92
N PHE A 123 6.34 -11.81 10.27
CA PHE A 123 7.32 -12.26 9.28
C PHE A 123 6.86 -13.53 8.54
N SER A 124 6.20 -14.45 9.25
CA SER A 124 5.64 -15.67 8.64
C SER A 124 4.60 -15.35 7.56
N GLU A 125 3.70 -14.38 7.82
CA GLU A 125 2.76 -13.93 6.79
C GLU A 125 3.49 -13.32 5.59
N VAL A 126 4.55 -12.53 5.81
CA VAL A 126 5.37 -11.98 4.71
C VAL A 126 5.96 -13.11 3.87
N GLU A 127 6.57 -14.14 4.47
CA GLU A 127 7.14 -15.27 3.75
C GLU A 127 6.10 -16.03 2.94
N THR A 128 4.92 -16.23 3.51
CA THR A 128 3.80 -16.91 2.85
C THR A 128 3.28 -16.12 1.65
N TYR A 129 2.99 -14.84 1.83
CA TYR A 129 2.22 -14.09 0.82
C TYR A 129 3.07 -13.33 -0.21
N LYS A 130 4.33 -12.95 0.08
CA LYS A 130 5.15 -12.20 -0.88
C LYS A 130 5.47 -12.96 -2.17
N GLN A 131 5.35 -14.29 -2.15
CA GLN A 131 5.57 -15.13 -3.34
C GLN A 131 4.37 -15.08 -4.30
N HIS A 132 3.18 -14.80 -3.76
CA HIS A 132 1.90 -14.79 -4.48
C HIS A 132 1.36 -13.39 -4.75
N CYS A 133 2.02 -12.35 -4.22
CA CYS A 133 1.66 -10.95 -4.41
C CYS A 133 2.76 -10.19 -5.13
N ASN A 134 2.39 -9.10 -5.81
CA ASN A 134 3.37 -8.17 -6.38
C ASN A 134 4.20 -7.51 -5.29
N TYR A 135 3.55 -7.17 -4.16
CA TYR A 135 4.19 -6.70 -2.93
C TYR A 135 3.27 -6.96 -1.73
N VAL A 136 3.84 -6.88 -0.54
CA VAL A 136 3.10 -7.00 0.72
C VAL A 136 3.41 -5.83 1.64
N PHE A 137 2.45 -5.44 2.47
CA PHE A 137 2.68 -4.49 3.56
C PHE A 137 3.05 -5.25 4.83
N LEU A 138 4.09 -4.80 5.53
CA LEU A 138 4.40 -5.25 6.89
C LEU A 138 4.09 -4.10 7.85
N SER A 139 3.21 -4.35 8.82
CA SER A 139 2.73 -3.33 9.77
C SER A 139 2.35 -3.89 11.15
N PRO A 140 2.43 -3.06 12.20
CA PRO A 140 3.01 -1.73 12.26
C PRO A 140 4.54 -1.75 12.50
N ILE A 141 5.32 -0.97 11.73
CA ILE A 141 6.77 -0.90 11.88
C ILE A 141 7.18 -0.02 13.08
N PHE A 142 6.49 1.11 13.26
CA PHE A 142 6.63 1.98 14.42
C PHE A 142 5.31 2.13 15.15
N ASN A 143 5.36 2.62 16.38
CA ASN A 143 4.16 2.93 17.15
C ASN A 143 3.27 3.91 16.35
N SER A 144 1.98 3.63 16.33
CA SER A 144 1.04 4.48 15.60
C SER A 144 1.00 5.88 16.23
N ILE A 145 1.13 6.91 15.40
CA ILE A 145 0.94 8.31 15.80
C ILE A 145 -0.57 8.62 15.95
N SER A 146 -1.43 7.86 15.26
CA SER A 146 -2.87 8.13 15.17
C SER A 146 -3.76 7.14 15.94
N LYS A 147 -3.22 6.04 16.48
CA LYS A 147 -3.96 5.05 17.26
C LYS A 147 -3.25 4.77 18.56
N GLN A 148 -3.81 5.22 19.68
CA GLN A 148 -3.33 4.84 21.01
C GLN A 148 -3.44 3.31 21.19
N GLY A 149 -2.35 2.68 21.69
CA GLY A 149 -2.31 1.24 21.98
C GLY A 149 -1.75 0.34 20.87
N TYR A 150 -1.43 0.85 19.67
CA TYR A 150 -0.73 0.09 18.64
C TYR A 150 0.78 0.24 18.77
N ALA A 151 1.39 -0.60 19.61
CA ALA A 151 2.83 -0.71 19.73
C ALA A 151 3.43 -1.46 18.53
N SER A 152 4.64 -1.09 18.10
CA SER A 152 5.40 -1.85 17.11
C SER A 152 5.69 -3.25 17.67
N ALA A 153 5.37 -4.28 16.87
CA ALA A 153 5.73 -5.67 17.18
C ALA A 153 7.18 -6.00 16.76
N PHE A 154 7.89 -5.07 16.08
CA PHE A 154 9.18 -5.33 15.46
C PHE A 154 10.28 -4.48 16.10
N THR A 155 11.26 -5.15 16.74
CA THR A 155 12.46 -4.48 17.21
C THR A 155 13.42 -4.17 16.06
N PRO A 156 14.31 -3.15 16.18
CA PRO A 156 15.35 -2.90 15.17
C PRO A 156 16.20 -4.13 14.85
N LYS A 157 16.53 -4.94 15.86
CA LYS A 157 17.27 -6.19 15.71
C LYS A 157 16.50 -7.19 14.86
N ALA A 158 15.20 -7.41 15.15
CA ALA A 158 14.36 -8.34 14.39
C ALA A 158 14.20 -7.91 12.92
N LEU A 159 14.06 -6.60 12.64
CA LEU A 159 14.01 -6.09 11.27
C LEU A 159 15.32 -6.31 10.51
N PHE A 160 16.46 -6.11 11.17
CA PHE A 160 17.77 -6.37 10.58
C PHE A 160 17.98 -7.86 10.28
N GLU A 161 17.65 -8.75 11.22
CA GLU A 161 17.69 -10.20 11.02
C GLU A 161 16.78 -10.67 9.89
N ALA A 162 15.56 -10.10 9.80
CA ALA A 162 14.63 -10.39 8.72
C ALA A 162 15.14 -9.97 7.34
N LYS A 163 15.88 -8.84 7.26
CA LYS A 163 16.61 -8.44 6.05
C LYS A 163 17.68 -9.48 5.69
N GLN A 164 18.52 -9.91 6.65
CA GLN A 164 19.60 -10.88 6.41
C GLN A 164 19.06 -12.23 5.91
N LYS A 165 17.87 -12.63 6.39
CA LYS A 165 17.18 -13.85 5.96
C LYS A 165 16.40 -13.68 4.63
N GLY A 166 16.40 -12.49 4.02
CA GLY A 166 15.64 -12.20 2.80
C GLY A 166 14.12 -12.17 3.01
N ILE A 167 13.64 -12.15 4.27
CA ILE A 167 12.22 -11.97 4.58
C ILE A 167 11.77 -10.58 4.14
N ILE A 168 12.54 -9.55 4.54
CA ILE A 168 12.37 -8.18 4.04
C ILE A 168 13.23 -8.02 2.79
N ASN A 169 12.62 -7.60 1.70
CA ASN A 169 13.26 -7.33 0.41
C ASN A 169 12.46 -6.27 -0.38
N GLU A 170 12.75 -6.10 -1.66
CA GLU A 170 12.12 -5.13 -2.57
C GLU A 170 10.59 -5.29 -2.70
N LYS A 171 10.03 -6.45 -2.38
CA LYS A 171 8.59 -6.71 -2.39
C LYS A 171 7.88 -6.35 -1.07
N VAL A 172 8.61 -5.93 -0.06
CA VAL A 172 8.02 -5.64 1.26
C VAL A 172 7.98 -4.13 1.49
N VAL A 173 6.78 -3.62 1.72
CA VAL A 173 6.50 -2.21 1.97
C VAL A 173 6.27 -2.01 3.47
N ALA A 174 6.98 -1.07 4.06
CA ALA A 174 6.82 -0.71 5.47
C ALA A 174 5.59 0.18 5.66
N LEU A 175 4.76 -0.14 6.66
CA LEU A 175 3.58 0.65 7.04
C LEU A 175 3.49 0.80 8.57
N GLY A 176 2.97 1.92 9.03
CA GLY A 176 2.70 2.22 10.44
C GLY A 176 3.76 3.11 11.08
N GLY A 177 3.34 4.29 11.52
CA GLY A 177 4.17 5.29 12.19
C GLY A 177 5.29 5.88 11.33
N ILE A 178 5.18 5.79 9.99
CA ILE A 178 6.21 6.27 9.06
C ILE A 178 5.98 7.75 8.75
N THR A 179 7.08 8.51 8.75
CA THR A 179 7.16 9.94 8.45
C THR A 179 8.44 10.22 7.67
N ALA A 180 8.58 11.39 7.05
CA ALA A 180 9.81 11.79 6.38
C ALA A 180 11.07 11.65 7.27
N ALA A 181 10.91 11.81 8.58
CA ALA A 181 12.04 11.75 9.52
C ALA A 181 12.62 10.33 9.69
N ASN A 182 11.82 9.28 9.44
CA ASN A 182 12.24 7.90 9.66
C ASN A 182 12.34 7.03 8.38
N ILE A 183 12.05 7.59 7.19
CA ILE A 183 12.15 6.85 5.90
C ILE A 183 13.57 6.30 5.69
N ASN A 184 14.62 7.07 5.96
CA ASN A 184 16.01 6.60 5.79
C ASN A 184 16.32 5.39 6.68
N LYS A 185 15.75 5.33 7.89
CA LYS A 185 15.87 4.17 8.76
C LYS A 185 15.19 2.94 8.15
N ILE A 186 14.03 3.11 7.50
CA ILE A 186 13.35 2.03 6.76
C ILE A 186 14.21 1.51 5.62
N LYS A 187 14.85 2.39 4.85
CA LYS A 187 15.80 1.99 3.80
C LYS A 187 16.89 1.06 4.31
N SER A 188 17.45 1.35 5.48
CA SER A 188 18.53 0.54 6.06
C SER A 188 18.10 -0.90 6.36
N TYR A 189 16.81 -1.14 6.60
CA TYR A 189 16.23 -2.46 6.79
C TYR A 189 15.89 -3.21 5.49
N GLY A 190 16.12 -2.60 4.31
CA GLY A 190 15.97 -3.28 3.02
C GLY A 190 14.54 -3.39 2.49
N PHE A 191 13.60 -2.58 3.00
CA PHE A 191 12.26 -2.48 2.43
C PHE A 191 12.30 -1.89 1.02
N GLY A 192 11.45 -2.41 0.13
CA GLY A 192 11.30 -1.90 -1.22
C GLY A 192 10.42 -0.64 -1.32
N GLY A 193 9.67 -0.33 -0.27
CA GLY A 193 8.80 0.84 -0.24
C GLY A 193 8.36 1.23 1.16
N VAL A 194 7.72 2.39 1.24
CA VAL A 194 7.03 2.90 2.43
C VAL A 194 5.61 3.31 2.08
N ALA A 195 4.69 3.08 3.02
CA ALA A 195 3.32 3.56 2.91
C ALA A 195 3.04 4.58 4.01
N LEU A 196 2.57 5.75 3.61
CA LEU A 196 2.16 6.86 4.48
C LEU A 196 0.63 6.97 4.51
N LEU A 197 0.09 7.36 5.66
CA LEU A 197 -1.33 7.67 5.83
C LEU A 197 -1.46 8.98 6.61
N GLY A 198 -1.63 8.93 7.92
CA GLY A 198 -1.94 10.10 8.75
C GLY A 198 -0.91 11.24 8.66
N ASP A 199 0.35 10.94 8.37
CA ASP A 199 1.37 11.98 8.22
C ASP A 199 1.20 12.81 6.94
N VAL A 200 0.62 12.23 5.89
CA VAL A 200 0.25 12.94 4.65
C VAL A 200 -1.02 13.75 4.86
N TRP A 201 -2.10 13.10 5.31
CA TRP A 201 -3.42 13.72 5.35
C TRP A 201 -3.53 14.88 6.36
N ARG A 202 -2.76 14.86 7.44
CA ARG A 202 -2.67 15.99 8.38
C ARG A 202 -1.99 17.23 7.81
N ARG A 203 -1.29 17.10 6.68
CA ARG A 203 -0.53 18.18 6.05
C ARG A 203 -1.18 18.76 4.81
N THR A 204 -2.34 18.31 4.41
CA THR A 204 -3.01 18.73 3.17
C THR A 204 -3.31 20.23 3.12
N ALA A 205 -3.44 20.89 4.28
CA ALA A 205 -3.60 22.34 4.39
C ALA A 205 -2.28 23.10 4.61
N ASP A 206 -1.12 22.41 4.69
CA ASP A 206 0.19 23.03 4.89
C ASP A 206 0.65 23.69 3.58
N PRO A 207 1.03 24.98 3.56
CA PRO A 207 1.56 25.63 2.36
C PRO A 207 2.84 24.97 1.81
N PHE A 208 3.55 24.19 2.60
CA PHE A 208 4.73 23.42 2.18
C PHE A 208 4.43 21.95 1.86
N PHE A 209 3.16 21.56 1.70
CA PHE A 209 2.75 20.17 1.48
C PHE A 209 3.42 19.55 0.25
N GLU A 210 3.46 20.24 -0.88
CA GLU A 210 4.16 19.78 -2.09
C GLU A 210 5.63 19.49 -1.83
N GLN A 211 6.33 20.41 -1.17
CA GLN A 211 7.76 20.25 -0.85
C GLN A 211 7.99 19.06 0.08
N TYR A 212 7.08 18.86 1.04
CA TYR A 212 7.11 17.70 1.95
C TYR A 212 7.00 16.39 1.17
N ILE A 213 6.02 16.25 0.27
CA ILE A 213 5.82 15.03 -0.54
C ILE A 213 7.01 14.81 -1.48
N LYS A 214 7.49 15.84 -2.19
CA LYS A 214 8.66 15.74 -3.06
C LYS A 214 9.93 15.33 -2.30
N ARG A 215 10.07 15.75 -1.04
CA ARG A 215 11.14 15.28 -0.17
C ARG A 215 10.98 13.79 0.16
N CYS A 216 9.78 13.32 0.53
CA CYS A 216 9.52 11.91 0.80
C CYS A 216 9.79 11.01 -0.42
N VAL A 217 9.49 11.48 -1.63
CA VAL A 217 9.74 10.75 -2.89
C VAL A 217 11.23 10.60 -3.18
N LYS A 218 12.06 11.59 -2.81
CA LYS A 218 13.51 11.56 -3.04
C LYS A 218 14.27 10.75 -2.00
N LEU A 219 13.68 10.53 -0.83
CA LEU A 219 14.28 9.72 0.24
C LEU A 219 14.19 8.22 -0.07
#